data_2feff223f06fa62890ee9f413c8be59a
#
_entry.id   2feff223f06fa62890ee9f413c8be59a
#
_cell.length_a   1.000
_cell.length_b   1.000
_cell.length_c   1.000
_cell.angle_alpha   90.00
_cell.angle_beta   90.00
_cell.angle_gamma   90.00
#
_symmetry.space_group_name_H-M   'P 1'
#
loop_
_entity.id
_entity.type
_entity.pdbx_description
1 polymer ?
#
loop_
_entity_poly.entity_id
_entity_poly.type
_entity_poly.pdbx_seq_one_letter_code
_entity_poly.pdbx_strand_id
1 'polypeptide(L)'
;MKKLEAGYPRFFLHPFVKRLFAKATEEIAEAGKRAIVFPHKRAAQRAQRYVERTLAVATRIASYDNGMQALVVPESAIGVAMEYWRFTGEVVSSRQAQAHLSDSVVEGGSAVILKQQLAETTGAELDDHFLYESGMAGIFSAYRAILNLFPSKKTLQLEFPYVDALKVQERFGNGVVFLYDTEGEDFDAAVRRIQEGEFGAVFCEIPSNPLLRTVNLPRVAEACHQGGVPLVVDDTVATSLNVDVLQFADLVTTSLTKWVSGVGDVMAGMVTVNSQSQWASEFRSFLKDDTNGGSRLYTEDCRVLISNMKNFGERVSRCNVNGELIAEYLNAHPAVGRVWYPKFNTPHEYQLIRRDSGGYGGLVSFTLKQPRKMPKVYDALELCKGPSLGTEFTLASPYTMLAHYYELDWAEACGVSPNLLRLSVGVEEGEVVIGALARALDHA
;
A
#
# COMPACT_ATOMS: atom_id res chain seq x y z
N MET A 1 -13.85 12.98 -12.84
CA MET A 1 -12.43 12.71 -13.17
C MET A 1 -11.83 13.68 -14.17
N LYS A 2 -12.53 14.14 -15.19
CA LYS A 2 -11.98 15.12 -16.18
C LYS A 2 -11.53 16.48 -15.61
N LYS A 3 -11.90 16.81 -14.37
CA LYS A 3 -11.54 18.07 -13.68
C LYS A 3 -10.42 17.89 -12.63
N LEU A 4 -9.90 16.68 -12.41
CA LEU A 4 -8.83 16.43 -11.45
C LEU A 4 -7.48 16.71 -12.13
N GLU A 5 -6.76 17.71 -11.65
CA GLU A 5 -5.42 18.07 -12.12
C GLU A 5 -4.31 17.32 -11.40
N ALA A 6 -4.60 16.80 -10.20
CA ALA A 6 -3.70 16.03 -9.36
C ALA A 6 -4.43 14.86 -8.68
N GLY A 7 -3.67 13.84 -8.27
CA GLY A 7 -4.19 12.68 -7.57
C GLY A 7 -3.04 11.77 -7.16
N TYR A 8 -3.36 10.61 -6.58
CA TYR A 8 -2.34 9.65 -6.20
C TYR A 8 -1.51 9.20 -7.43
N PRO A 9 -0.18 9.34 -7.44
CA PRO A 9 0.64 9.30 -8.67
C PRO A 9 0.54 8.00 -9.48
N ARG A 10 0.22 6.86 -8.87
CA ARG A 10 0.01 5.60 -9.59
C ARG A 10 -1.29 5.56 -10.39
N PHE A 11 -2.28 6.38 -10.04
CA PHE A 11 -3.57 6.49 -10.74
C PHE A 11 -3.64 7.74 -11.62
N PHE A 12 -2.93 8.79 -11.23
CA PHE A 12 -2.85 10.05 -11.95
C PHE A 12 -1.38 10.42 -12.15
N LEU A 13 -0.89 10.26 -13.36
CA LEU A 13 0.48 10.62 -13.68
C LEU A 13 0.73 12.09 -13.35
N HIS A 14 1.75 12.33 -12.52
CA HIS A 14 2.21 13.68 -12.22
C HIS A 14 2.62 14.41 -13.51
N PRO A 15 2.42 15.74 -13.63
CA PRO A 15 2.79 16.51 -14.84
C PRO A 15 4.24 16.28 -15.30
N PHE A 16 5.20 16.18 -14.39
CA PHE A 16 6.59 15.89 -14.75
C PHE A 16 6.75 14.48 -15.35
N VAL A 17 6.06 13.49 -14.82
CA VAL A 17 6.10 12.11 -15.35
C VAL A 17 5.44 12.06 -16.75
N LYS A 18 4.34 12.79 -16.96
CA LYS A 18 3.71 12.93 -18.30
C LYS A 18 4.67 13.56 -19.29
N ARG A 19 5.35 14.64 -18.90
CA ARG A 19 6.35 15.31 -19.76
C ARG A 19 7.55 14.39 -20.03
N LEU A 20 8.02 13.64 -19.04
CA LEU A 20 9.08 12.64 -19.21
C LEU A 20 8.69 11.58 -20.25
N PHE A 21 7.47 11.02 -20.17
CA PHE A 21 7.00 10.03 -21.13
C PHE A 21 6.82 10.61 -22.55
N ALA A 22 6.35 11.87 -22.66
CA ALA A 22 6.23 12.56 -23.93
C ALA A 22 7.61 12.79 -24.56
N LYS A 23 8.57 13.33 -23.80
CA LYS A 23 9.96 13.54 -24.23
C LYS A 23 10.61 12.23 -24.69
N ALA A 24 10.51 11.16 -23.88
CA ALA A 24 11.03 9.86 -24.26
C ALA A 24 10.37 9.30 -25.53
N THR A 25 9.08 9.55 -25.72
CA THR A 25 8.37 9.14 -26.95
C THR A 25 8.90 9.86 -28.15
N GLU A 26 9.10 11.18 -28.08
CA GLU A 26 9.63 12.00 -29.18
C GLU A 26 11.07 11.62 -29.56
N GLU A 27 11.90 11.30 -28.54
CA GLU A 27 13.32 11.03 -28.75
C GLU A 27 13.62 9.62 -29.26
N ILE A 28 12.83 8.61 -28.84
CA ILE A 28 13.22 7.20 -29.05
C ILE A 28 12.13 6.29 -29.61
N ALA A 29 10.87 6.73 -29.74
CA ALA A 29 9.81 5.89 -30.27
C ALA A 29 9.61 6.13 -31.80
N GLU A 30 9.41 5.05 -32.53
CA GLU A 30 9.03 5.11 -33.96
C GLU A 30 7.54 5.52 -34.10
N ALA A 31 7.12 5.95 -35.30
CA ALA A 31 5.73 6.30 -35.55
C ALA A 31 4.74 5.17 -35.17
N GLY A 32 3.66 5.52 -34.49
CA GLY A 32 2.65 4.56 -33.99
C GLY A 32 3.05 3.83 -32.72
N LYS A 33 4.15 4.23 -32.07
CA LYS A 33 4.61 3.69 -30.79
C LYS A 33 4.74 4.79 -29.74
N ARG A 34 4.77 4.36 -28.47
CA ARG A 34 5.01 5.23 -27.32
C ARG A 34 6.03 4.63 -26.36
N ALA A 35 6.71 5.51 -25.62
CA ALA A 35 7.66 5.14 -24.58
C ALA A 35 7.06 5.34 -23.19
N ILE A 36 7.22 4.33 -22.34
CA ILE A 36 6.88 4.37 -20.90
C ILE A 36 8.20 4.22 -20.16
N VAL A 37 8.53 5.16 -19.28
CA VAL A 37 9.80 5.19 -18.57
C VAL A 37 9.68 4.47 -17.24
N PHE A 38 10.62 3.57 -16.98
CA PHE A 38 10.78 2.83 -15.74
C PHE A 38 12.05 3.27 -15.01
N PRO A 39 12.09 3.18 -13.67
CA PRO A 39 13.20 3.69 -12.88
C PRO A 39 14.51 2.93 -13.09
N HIS A 40 14.45 1.67 -13.55
CA HIS A 40 15.62 0.83 -13.78
C HIS A 40 15.36 -0.31 -14.79
N LYS A 41 16.44 -0.91 -15.30
CA LYS A 41 16.41 -1.95 -16.36
C LYS A 41 15.55 -3.16 -16.01
N ARG A 42 15.63 -3.67 -14.79
CA ARG A 42 14.88 -4.88 -14.38
C ARG A 42 13.37 -4.63 -14.38
N ALA A 43 12.89 -3.43 -13.99
CA ALA A 43 11.47 -3.07 -14.07
C ALA A 43 11.01 -3.04 -15.52
N ALA A 44 11.74 -2.36 -16.41
CA ALA A 44 11.43 -2.33 -17.84
C ALA A 44 11.40 -3.74 -18.46
N GLN A 45 12.34 -4.62 -18.11
CA GLN A 45 12.37 -6.01 -18.58
C GLN A 45 11.18 -6.84 -18.09
N ARG A 46 10.74 -6.64 -16.85
CA ARG A 46 9.53 -7.30 -16.33
C ARG A 46 8.27 -6.80 -17.03
N ALA A 47 8.17 -5.49 -17.21
CA ALA A 47 7.09 -4.87 -17.96
C ALA A 47 7.05 -5.36 -19.42
N GLN A 48 8.20 -5.45 -20.07
CA GLN A 48 8.34 -6.01 -21.43
C GLN A 48 7.76 -7.42 -21.50
N ARG A 49 8.24 -8.34 -20.63
CA ARG A 49 7.73 -9.72 -20.59
C ARG A 49 6.23 -9.81 -20.33
N TYR A 50 5.71 -8.93 -19.47
CA TYR A 50 4.28 -8.89 -19.17
C TYR A 50 3.46 -8.47 -20.40
N VAL A 51 3.85 -7.39 -21.08
CA VAL A 51 3.16 -6.89 -22.27
C VAL A 51 3.22 -7.91 -23.42
N GLU A 52 4.41 -8.45 -23.71
CA GLU A 52 4.63 -9.42 -24.78
C GLU A 52 3.85 -10.71 -24.57
N ARG A 53 3.80 -11.20 -23.33
CA ARG A 53 3.02 -12.39 -22.95
C ARG A 53 1.50 -12.15 -23.04
N THR A 54 1.04 -10.95 -22.68
CA THR A 54 -0.39 -10.63 -22.60
C THR A 54 -0.99 -10.37 -23.96
N LEU A 55 -0.26 -9.72 -24.86
CA LEU A 55 -0.78 -9.24 -26.16
C LEU A 55 -0.11 -9.89 -27.37
N ALA A 56 0.91 -10.71 -27.17
CA ALA A 56 1.72 -11.31 -28.25
C ALA A 56 2.30 -10.24 -29.25
N VAL A 57 2.70 -9.08 -28.73
CA VAL A 57 3.28 -7.98 -29.52
C VAL A 57 4.75 -7.81 -29.18
N ALA A 58 5.55 -7.43 -30.18
CA ALA A 58 6.96 -7.11 -29.97
C ALA A 58 7.11 -5.72 -29.34
N THR A 59 7.98 -5.62 -28.33
CA THR A 59 8.33 -4.37 -27.67
C THR A 59 9.86 -4.19 -27.62
N ARG A 60 10.33 -3.00 -27.28
CA ARG A 60 11.76 -2.70 -27.21
C ARG A 60 12.10 -1.89 -25.98
N ILE A 61 13.15 -2.29 -25.28
CA ILE A 61 13.74 -1.49 -24.22
C ILE A 61 14.86 -0.63 -24.81
N ALA A 62 14.87 0.64 -24.46
CA ALA A 62 15.95 1.57 -24.75
C ALA A 62 16.53 2.12 -23.44
N SER A 63 17.85 2.24 -23.36
CA SER A 63 18.48 2.95 -22.26
C SER A 63 18.05 4.41 -22.30
N TYR A 64 17.64 4.94 -21.18
CA TYR A 64 17.27 6.31 -20.99
C TYR A 64 18.07 6.90 -19.83
N ASP A 65 18.18 8.19 -19.73
CA ASP A 65 19.14 8.87 -18.86
C ASP A 65 19.09 8.44 -17.37
N ASN A 66 20.25 8.56 -16.66
CA ASN A 66 20.40 8.31 -15.22
C ASN A 66 19.93 6.92 -14.74
N GLY A 67 20.15 5.88 -15.55
CA GLY A 67 19.79 4.50 -15.21
C GLY A 67 18.31 4.15 -15.49
N MET A 68 17.49 5.12 -15.82
CA MET A 68 16.12 4.89 -16.29
C MET A 68 16.12 4.12 -17.62
N GLN A 69 15.04 3.43 -17.90
CA GLN A 69 14.83 2.67 -19.13
C GLN A 69 13.46 2.99 -19.69
N ALA A 70 13.38 3.16 -20.99
CA ALA A 70 12.13 3.34 -21.69
C ALA A 70 11.70 2.03 -22.34
N LEU A 71 10.49 1.59 -22.07
CA LEU A 71 9.81 0.51 -22.77
C LEU A 71 9.00 1.13 -23.92
N VAL A 72 9.40 0.85 -25.15
CA VAL A 72 8.71 1.29 -26.36
C VAL A 72 7.70 0.24 -26.78
N VAL A 73 6.42 0.62 -26.81
CA VAL A 73 5.29 -0.26 -27.11
C VAL A 73 4.42 0.31 -28.24
N PRO A 74 3.72 -0.52 -29.04
CA PRO A 74 2.67 -0.06 -29.93
C PRO A 74 1.57 0.70 -29.16
N GLU A 75 0.92 1.67 -29.79
CA GLU A 75 -0.18 2.43 -29.14
C GLU A 75 -1.28 1.52 -28.58
N SER A 76 -1.59 0.42 -29.26
CA SER A 76 -2.56 -0.59 -28.79
C SER A 76 -2.16 -1.31 -27.49
N ALA A 77 -0.87 -1.30 -27.13
CA ALA A 77 -0.33 -1.98 -25.95
C ALA A 77 -0.13 -1.05 -24.75
N ILE A 78 -0.34 0.26 -24.90
CA ILE A 78 -0.13 1.25 -23.82
C ILE A 78 -0.96 0.91 -22.59
N GLY A 79 -2.21 0.49 -22.76
CA GLY A 79 -3.10 0.15 -21.64
C GLY A 79 -2.51 -0.95 -20.74
N VAL A 80 -2.01 -2.03 -21.34
CA VAL A 80 -1.38 -3.16 -20.63
C VAL A 80 -0.06 -2.76 -19.98
N ALA A 81 0.76 -1.96 -20.65
CA ALA A 81 2.01 -1.47 -20.08
C ALA A 81 1.78 -0.52 -18.90
N MET A 82 0.77 0.34 -18.98
CA MET A 82 0.35 1.22 -17.86
C MET A 82 -0.33 0.43 -16.73
N GLU A 83 -1.00 -0.66 -17.03
CA GLU A 83 -1.54 -1.58 -16.02
C GLU A 83 -0.41 -2.21 -15.20
N TYR A 84 0.64 -2.72 -15.87
CA TYR A 84 1.86 -3.19 -15.20
C TYR A 84 2.46 -2.11 -14.30
N TRP A 85 2.71 -0.92 -14.85
CA TRP A 85 3.27 0.24 -14.16
C TRP A 85 2.48 0.59 -12.89
N ARG A 86 1.16 0.57 -12.97
CA ARG A 86 0.26 0.88 -11.86
C ARG A 86 0.28 -0.20 -10.77
N PHE A 87 0.07 -1.47 -11.14
CA PHE A 87 -0.08 -2.55 -10.15
C PHE A 87 1.22 -2.86 -9.44
N THR A 88 2.32 -2.93 -10.17
CA THR A 88 3.61 -3.27 -9.57
C THR A 88 4.20 -2.14 -8.75
N GLY A 89 3.84 -0.88 -9.04
CA GLY A 89 4.39 0.28 -8.37
C GLY A 89 5.86 0.56 -8.68
N GLU A 90 6.47 -0.13 -9.64
CA GLU A 90 7.83 0.12 -10.13
C GLU A 90 7.82 1.37 -11.03
N VAL A 91 7.72 2.53 -10.42
CA VAL A 91 7.39 3.80 -11.08
C VAL A 91 8.48 4.85 -10.89
N VAL A 92 8.65 5.71 -11.88
CA VAL A 92 9.50 6.90 -11.74
C VAL A 92 8.79 7.93 -10.86
N SER A 93 9.48 8.46 -9.85
CA SER A 93 8.93 9.50 -9.00
C SER A 93 8.85 10.85 -9.72
N SER A 94 8.01 11.77 -9.22
CA SER A 94 7.91 13.12 -9.78
C SER A 94 9.21 13.89 -9.65
N ARG A 95 9.97 13.69 -8.56
CA ARG A 95 11.28 14.32 -8.34
C ARG A 95 12.33 13.76 -9.29
N GLN A 96 12.38 12.46 -9.50
CA GLN A 96 13.27 11.84 -10.48
C GLN A 96 12.97 12.33 -11.91
N ALA A 97 11.69 12.43 -12.27
CA ALA A 97 11.26 12.97 -13.56
C ALA A 97 11.62 14.44 -13.71
N GLN A 98 11.43 15.26 -12.67
CA GLN A 98 11.80 16.68 -12.66
C GLN A 98 13.31 16.86 -12.79
N ALA A 99 14.12 16.13 -12.04
CA ALA A 99 15.57 16.19 -12.10
C ALA A 99 16.10 15.92 -13.53
N HIS A 100 15.57 14.88 -14.18
CA HIS A 100 15.90 14.59 -15.57
C HIS A 100 15.50 15.73 -16.51
N LEU A 101 14.29 16.29 -16.37
CA LEU A 101 13.80 17.36 -17.24
C LEU A 101 14.55 18.70 -17.05
N SER A 102 15.27 18.88 -15.95
CA SER A 102 16.05 20.07 -15.62
C SER A 102 17.59 19.84 -15.62
N ASP A 103 18.03 18.67 -16.13
CA ASP A 103 19.44 18.24 -16.15
C ASP A 103 20.16 18.38 -14.78
N SER A 104 19.40 18.14 -13.70
CA SER A 104 19.90 18.26 -12.33
C SER A 104 20.55 16.95 -11.87
N VAL A 105 21.74 17.05 -11.28
CA VAL A 105 22.44 15.93 -10.64
C VAL A 105 22.16 15.92 -9.16
N VAL A 106 21.79 14.77 -8.61
CA VAL A 106 21.51 14.57 -7.18
C VAL A 106 22.55 13.63 -6.58
N GLU A 107 23.29 14.11 -5.57
CA GLU A 107 24.30 13.30 -4.87
C GLU A 107 23.64 12.21 -4.01
N GLY A 108 24.28 11.03 -3.90
CA GLY A 108 23.78 9.87 -3.20
C GLY A 108 23.95 9.88 -1.68
N GLY A 109 23.62 8.76 -1.01
CA GLY A 109 23.94 8.50 0.40
C GLY A 109 22.76 8.57 1.39
N SER A 110 21.62 9.14 1.01
CA SER A 110 20.48 9.33 1.93
C SER A 110 19.76 8.03 2.32
N ALA A 111 19.86 6.96 1.53
CA ALA A 111 19.17 5.70 1.82
C ALA A 111 19.65 5.03 3.12
N VAL A 112 20.94 5.13 3.45
CA VAL A 112 21.49 4.57 4.70
C VAL A 112 20.94 5.29 5.92
N ILE A 113 20.89 6.64 5.88
CA ILE A 113 20.32 7.45 6.97
C ILE A 113 18.84 7.11 7.17
N LEU A 114 18.09 7.02 6.07
CA LEU A 114 16.67 6.63 6.13
C LEU A 114 16.49 5.26 6.77
N LYS A 115 17.28 4.26 6.38
CA LYS A 115 17.23 2.92 6.96
C LYS A 115 17.56 2.92 8.45
N GLN A 116 18.51 3.76 8.90
CA GLN A 116 18.82 3.91 10.34
C GLN A 116 17.61 4.41 11.11
N GLN A 117 16.94 5.45 10.64
CA GLN A 117 15.74 5.99 11.30
C GLN A 117 14.58 4.96 11.30
N LEU A 118 14.42 4.19 10.21
CA LEU A 118 13.40 3.15 10.13
C LEU A 118 13.70 1.98 11.09
N ALA A 119 14.96 1.59 11.24
CA ALA A 119 15.38 0.55 12.18
C ALA A 119 15.02 0.90 13.64
N GLU A 120 15.15 2.18 14.03
CA GLU A 120 14.74 2.66 15.35
C GLU A 120 13.24 2.49 15.61
N THR A 121 12.40 2.54 14.58
CA THR A 121 10.94 2.43 14.72
C THR A 121 10.42 1.00 14.59
N THR A 122 11.09 0.15 13.83
CA THR A 122 10.67 -1.24 13.58
C THR A 122 11.28 -2.23 14.56
N GLY A 123 12.45 -1.90 15.11
CA GLY A 123 13.25 -2.81 15.94
C GLY A 123 14.03 -3.87 15.14
N ALA A 124 14.00 -3.82 13.80
CA ALA A 124 14.79 -4.69 12.95
C ALA A 124 16.18 -4.12 12.66
N GLU A 125 17.12 -4.97 12.26
CA GLU A 125 18.46 -4.54 11.90
C GLU A 125 18.46 -3.71 10.60
N LEU A 126 19.43 -2.82 10.44
CA LEU A 126 19.55 -1.94 9.30
C LEU A 126 19.55 -2.71 7.97
N ASP A 127 20.25 -3.84 7.91
CA ASP A 127 20.39 -4.65 6.71
C ASP A 127 19.17 -5.51 6.39
N ASP A 128 18.16 -5.53 7.27
CA ASP A 128 16.89 -6.19 7.06
C ASP A 128 15.86 -5.29 6.38
N HIS A 129 16.17 -4.01 6.14
CA HIS A 129 15.32 -3.06 5.45
C HIS A 129 15.71 -2.89 3.99
N PHE A 130 14.73 -3.03 3.09
CA PHE A 130 14.88 -2.85 1.65
C PHE A 130 13.91 -1.78 1.16
N LEU A 131 14.44 -0.71 0.53
CA LEU A 131 13.65 0.45 0.14
C LEU A 131 13.25 0.42 -1.33
N TYR A 132 12.04 0.85 -1.62
CA TYR A 132 11.40 0.80 -2.93
C TYR A 132 10.73 2.12 -3.32
N GLU A 133 10.49 2.31 -4.61
CA GLU A 133 9.88 3.50 -5.23
C GLU A 133 8.44 3.76 -4.75
N SER A 134 7.76 2.73 -4.25
CA SER A 134 6.40 2.82 -3.70
C SER A 134 6.11 1.64 -2.77
N GLY A 135 5.06 1.74 -1.95
CA GLY A 135 4.59 0.61 -1.14
C GLY A 135 4.27 -0.61 -2.00
N MET A 136 3.64 -0.42 -3.17
CA MET A 136 3.35 -1.53 -4.08
C MET A 136 4.59 -2.16 -4.69
N ALA A 137 5.66 -1.40 -4.94
CA ALA A 137 6.92 -1.98 -5.39
C ALA A 137 7.54 -2.89 -4.31
N GLY A 138 7.39 -2.54 -3.03
CA GLY A 138 7.73 -3.40 -1.90
C GLY A 138 6.90 -4.68 -1.86
N ILE A 139 5.56 -4.56 -1.91
CA ILE A 139 4.64 -5.71 -1.94
C ILE A 139 4.94 -6.62 -3.14
N PHE A 140 5.13 -6.05 -4.33
CA PHE A 140 5.47 -6.83 -5.53
C PHE A 140 6.82 -7.52 -5.41
N SER A 141 7.81 -6.90 -4.77
CA SER A 141 9.11 -7.51 -4.52
C SER A 141 9.01 -8.66 -3.51
N ALA A 142 8.27 -8.48 -2.40
CA ALA A 142 7.98 -9.54 -1.44
C ALA A 142 7.27 -10.73 -2.12
N TYR A 143 6.26 -10.45 -2.95
CA TYR A 143 5.58 -11.48 -3.73
C TYR A 143 6.52 -12.24 -4.68
N ARG A 144 7.43 -11.54 -5.37
CA ARG A 144 8.44 -12.19 -6.23
C ARG A 144 9.45 -13.01 -5.44
N ALA A 145 9.81 -12.60 -4.23
CA ALA A 145 10.64 -13.40 -3.33
C ALA A 145 9.93 -14.72 -2.96
N ILE A 146 8.63 -14.68 -2.70
CA ILE A 146 7.80 -15.87 -2.49
C ILE A 146 7.77 -16.76 -3.74
N LEU A 147 7.53 -16.21 -4.93
CA LEU A 147 7.53 -16.98 -6.18
C LEU A 147 8.88 -17.62 -6.49
N ASN A 148 9.98 -17.02 -6.04
CA ASN A 148 11.31 -17.59 -6.19
C ASN A 148 11.49 -18.85 -5.33
N LEU A 149 10.89 -18.90 -4.14
CA LEU A 149 10.93 -20.07 -3.25
C LEU A 149 9.86 -21.12 -3.61
N PHE A 150 8.68 -20.67 -4.01
CA PHE A 150 7.50 -21.52 -4.26
C PHE A 150 6.88 -21.23 -5.64
N PRO A 151 7.59 -21.55 -6.74
CA PRO A 151 7.22 -21.10 -8.08
C PRO A 151 5.92 -21.68 -8.63
N SER A 152 5.37 -22.73 -8.04
CA SER A 152 4.15 -23.43 -8.50
C SER A 152 2.94 -23.28 -7.56
N LYS A 153 3.13 -22.72 -6.34
CA LYS A 153 2.06 -22.62 -5.35
C LYS A 153 1.28 -21.31 -5.51
N LYS A 154 -0.03 -21.37 -5.21
CA LYS A 154 -0.86 -20.17 -5.00
C LYS A 154 -0.54 -19.54 -3.65
N THR A 155 -0.85 -18.26 -3.50
CA THR A 155 -0.87 -17.59 -2.20
C THR A 155 -2.26 -17.63 -1.58
N LEU A 156 -2.35 -17.36 -0.28
CA LEU A 156 -3.60 -17.12 0.44
C LEU A 156 -3.60 -15.66 0.89
N GLN A 157 -4.64 -14.89 0.52
CA GLN A 157 -4.90 -13.56 1.05
C GLN A 157 -5.98 -13.65 2.12
N LEU A 158 -5.66 -13.21 3.32
CA LEU A 158 -6.60 -13.11 4.45
C LEU A 158 -7.06 -11.67 4.63
N GLU A 159 -8.32 -11.49 5.01
CA GLU A 159 -9.02 -10.22 5.13
C GLU A 159 -9.05 -9.41 3.82
N PHE A 160 -9.88 -8.37 3.77
CA PHE A 160 -10.01 -7.50 2.61
C PHE A 160 -8.80 -6.55 2.53
N PRO A 161 -7.88 -6.71 1.55
CA PRO A 161 -6.65 -5.94 1.50
C PRO A 161 -6.79 -4.68 0.66
N TYR A 162 -5.74 -3.88 0.63
CA TYR A 162 -5.56 -2.90 -0.43
C TYR A 162 -5.67 -3.57 -1.82
N VAL A 163 -6.55 -3.02 -2.68
CA VAL A 163 -6.95 -3.67 -3.93
C VAL A 163 -5.79 -4.13 -4.82
N ASP A 164 -4.77 -3.27 -4.98
CA ASP A 164 -3.65 -3.60 -5.87
C ASP A 164 -2.77 -4.73 -5.30
N ALA A 165 -2.73 -4.95 -3.98
CA ALA A 165 -2.03 -6.08 -3.37
C ALA A 165 -2.66 -7.42 -3.76
N LEU A 166 -4.00 -7.50 -3.81
CA LEU A 166 -4.73 -8.66 -4.31
C LEU A 166 -4.49 -8.85 -5.82
N LYS A 167 -4.58 -7.75 -6.60
CA LYS A 167 -4.36 -7.78 -8.07
C LYS A 167 -2.96 -8.25 -8.46
N VAL A 168 -1.94 -7.93 -7.66
CA VAL A 168 -0.58 -8.45 -7.89
C VAL A 168 -0.56 -9.97 -7.78
N GLN A 169 -1.19 -10.54 -6.77
CA GLN A 169 -1.25 -11.99 -6.56
C GLN A 169 -2.09 -12.70 -7.64
N GLU A 170 -3.17 -12.08 -8.09
CA GLU A 170 -4.03 -12.61 -9.17
C GLU A 170 -3.31 -12.66 -10.52
N ARG A 171 -2.49 -11.65 -10.85
CA ARG A 171 -2.02 -11.41 -12.24
C ARG A 171 -0.58 -11.79 -12.52
N PHE A 172 0.30 -11.78 -11.50
CA PHE A 172 1.74 -11.89 -11.71
C PHE A 172 2.35 -13.21 -11.23
N GLY A 173 1.54 -14.18 -10.82
CA GLY A 173 2.01 -15.50 -10.39
C GLY A 173 1.00 -16.60 -10.65
N ASN A 174 0.88 -17.54 -9.71
CA ASN A 174 0.04 -18.73 -9.86
C ASN A 174 -1.40 -18.49 -9.39
N GLY A 175 -1.74 -17.27 -9.04
CA GLY A 175 -3.04 -16.89 -8.49
C GLY A 175 -3.08 -16.91 -6.97
N VAL A 176 -4.24 -16.55 -6.43
CA VAL A 176 -4.49 -16.40 -5.02
C VAL A 176 -5.79 -17.10 -4.62
N VAL A 177 -5.82 -17.65 -3.42
CA VAL A 177 -7.05 -17.96 -2.69
C VAL A 177 -7.36 -16.75 -1.81
N PHE A 178 -8.58 -16.24 -1.93
CA PHE A 178 -8.97 -15.05 -1.18
C PHE A 178 -10.04 -15.39 -0.14
N LEU A 179 -9.74 -15.15 1.13
CA LEU A 179 -10.66 -15.32 2.25
C LEU A 179 -10.84 -13.95 2.93
N TYR A 180 -11.95 -13.28 2.64
CA TYR A 180 -12.25 -11.95 3.14
C TYR A 180 -12.85 -11.93 4.56
N ASP A 181 -13.32 -13.06 5.04
CA ASP A 181 -13.83 -13.24 6.41
C ASP A 181 -12.97 -14.25 7.16
N THR A 182 -12.30 -13.81 8.22
CA THR A 182 -11.38 -14.61 9.02
C THR A 182 -12.01 -15.01 10.35
N GLU A 183 -13.31 -15.31 10.31
CA GLU A 183 -14.07 -15.89 11.43
C GLU A 183 -14.76 -17.19 10.99
N GLY A 184 -15.10 -18.05 11.95
CA GLY A 184 -15.89 -19.25 11.73
C GLY A 184 -15.18 -20.40 11.01
N GLU A 185 -15.97 -21.32 10.45
CA GLU A 185 -15.51 -22.60 9.90
C GLU A 185 -14.61 -22.47 8.67
N ASP A 186 -14.85 -21.47 7.81
CA ASP A 186 -14.03 -21.22 6.62
C ASP A 186 -12.62 -20.78 6.98
N PHE A 187 -12.49 -19.96 8.03
CA PHE A 187 -11.18 -19.58 8.55
C PHE A 187 -10.48 -20.78 9.19
N ASP A 188 -11.18 -21.61 9.98
CA ASP A 188 -10.63 -22.84 10.55
C ASP A 188 -10.15 -23.80 9.45
N ALA A 189 -10.89 -23.91 8.35
CA ALA A 189 -10.48 -24.71 7.20
C ALA A 189 -9.23 -24.12 6.52
N ALA A 190 -9.16 -22.80 6.37
CA ALA A 190 -7.97 -22.14 5.82
C ALA A 190 -6.73 -22.35 6.70
N VAL A 191 -6.87 -22.26 8.03
CA VAL A 191 -5.78 -22.55 8.97
C VAL A 191 -5.26 -23.98 8.82
N ARG A 192 -6.13 -24.99 8.69
CA ARG A 192 -5.70 -26.39 8.41
C ARG A 192 -4.92 -26.52 7.11
N ARG A 193 -5.39 -25.89 6.02
CA ARG A 193 -4.70 -25.88 4.72
C ARG A 193 -3.33 -25.21 4.78
N ILE A 194 -3.18 -24.16 5.62
CA ILE A 194 -1.87 -23.53 5.90
C ILE A 194 -0.95 -24.56 6.57
N GLN A 195 -1.43 -25.24 7.63
CA GLN A 195 -0.68 -26.27 8.36
C GLN A 195 -0.23 -27.43 7.47
N GLU A 196 -1.02 -27.77 6.45
CA GLU A 196 -0.71 -28.79 5.44
C GLU A 196 0.30 -28.30 4.39
N GLY A 197 0.73 -27.05 4.44
CA GLY A 197 1.71 -26.46 3.52
C GLY A 197 1.17 -26.26 2.10
N GLU A 198 -0.13 -26.07 1.92
CA GLU A 198 -0.75 -25.95 0.60
C GLU A 198 -0.28 -24.69 -0.14
N PHE A 199 -0.09 -23.58 0.57
CA PHE A 199 0.19 -22.28 -0.01
C PHE A 199 1.68 -21.96 -0.16
N GLY A 200 2.03 -21.10 -1.11
CA GLY A 200 3.37 -20.52 -1.25
C GLY A 200 3.65 -19.42 -0.23
N ALA A 201 2.62 -18.72 0.22
CA ALA A 201 2.65 -17.77 1.33
C ALA A 201 1.25 -17.40 1.76
N VAL A 202 1.11 -16.87 2.98
CA VAL A 202 -0.06 -16.15 3.47
C VAL A 202 0.23 -14.66 3.46
N PHE A 203 -0.72 -13.85 2.96
CA PHE A 203 -0.69 -12.40 2.97
C PHE A 203 -1.86 -11.86 3.81
N CYS A 204 -1.62 -10.84 4.63
CA CYS A 204 -2.66 -10.07 5.31
C CYS A 204 -2.22 -8.62 5.52
N GLU A 205 -3.18 -7.72 5.68
CA GLU A 205 -2.99 -6.31 6.02
C GLU A 205 -3.50 -6.05 7.43
N ILE A 206 -2.74 -5.34 8.24
CA ILE A 206 -3.02 -5.12 9.67
C ILE A 206 -3.12 -3.63 10.01
N PRO A 207 -4.32 -3.18 10.46
CA PRO A 207 -5.60 -3.79 10.18
C PRO A 207 -5.98 -3.68 8.70
N SER A 208 -6.92 -4.47 8.23
CA SER A 208 -7.39 -4.47 6.82
C SER A 208 -7.99 -3.11 6.44
N ASN A 209 -7.95 -2.77 5.16
CA ASN A 209 -8.47 -1.50 4.65
C ASN A 209 -9.52 -1.75 3.54
N PRO A 210 -10.77 -1.32 3.71
CA PRO A 210 -11.26 -0.28 4.63
C PRO A 210 -11.96 -0.78 5.90
N LEU A 211 -12.08 -2.09 6.12
CA LEU A 211 -12.90 -2.64 7.19
C LEU A 211 -12.21 -2.66 8.55
N LEU A 212 -10.91 -2.36 8.61
CA LEU A 212 -10.13 -2.22 9.84
C LEU A 212 -10.25 -3.42 10.79
N ARG A 213 -10.36 -4.62 10.20
CA ARG A 213 -10.34 -5.89 10.90
C ARG A 213 -8.92 -6.40 11.04
N THR A 214 -8.66 -7.16 12.05
CA THR A 214 -7.36 -7.79 12.32
C THR A 214 -7.56 -9.29 12.41
N VAL A 215 -6.84 -10.05 11.60
CA VAL A 215 -6.81 -11.50 11.72
C VAL A 215 -6.12 -11.91 13.01
N ASN A 216 -6.46 -13.07 13.57
CA ASN A 216 -5.71 -13.64 14.70
C ASN A 216 -4.28 -14.01 14.24
N LEU A 217 -3.39 -12.99 14.24
CA LEU A 217 -2.05 -13.10 13.67
C LEU A 217 -1.19 -14.17 14.36
N PRO A 218 -1.18 -14.31 15.70
CA PRO A 218 -0.45 -15.40 16.37
C PRO A 218 -0.89 -16.79 15.89
N ARG A 219 -2.19 -17.02 15.73
CA ARG A 219 -2.73 -18.30 15.25
C ARG A 219 -2.33 -18.58 13.79
N VAL A 220 -2.35 -17.55 12.94
CA VAL A 220 -1.90 -17.68 11.54
C VAL A 220 -0.41 -17.96 11.48
N ALA A 221 0.40 -17.25 12.27
CA ALA A 221 1.86 -17.44 12.32
C ALA A 221 2.22 -18.86 12.78
N GLU A 222 1.55 -19.38 13.81
CA GLU A 222 1.72 -20.77 14.26
C GLU A 222 1.40 -21.78 13.15
N ALA A 223 0.28 -21.60 12.45
CA ALA A 223 -0.10 -22.45 11.32
C ALA A 223 0.92 -22.37 10.17
N CYS A 224 1.39 -21.17 9.85
CA CYS A 224 2.43 -20.93 8.85
C CYS A 224 3.75 -21.63 9.21
N HIS A 225 4.16 -21.53 10.47
CA HIS A 225 5.35 -22.22 10.96
C HIS A 225 5.22 -23.74 10.82
N GLN A 226 4.10 -24.32 11.25
CA GLN A 226 3.83 -25.76 11.14
C GLN A 226 3.85 -26.25 9.69
N GLY A 227 3.25 -25.49 8.77
CA GLY A 227 3.15 -25.86 7.35
C GLY A 227 4.38 -25.48 6.51
N GLY A 228 5.38 -24.82 7.09
CA GLY A 228 6.51 -24.29 6.32
C GLY A 228 6.06 -23.28 5.25
N VAL A 229 5.10 -22.42 5.56
CA VAL A 229 4.50 -21.41 4.69
C VAL A 229 4.92 -20.01 5.16
N PRO A 230 5.57 -19.19 4.33
CA PRO A 230 5.92 -17.82 4.73
C PRO A 230 4.70 -16.94 5.00
N LEU A 231 4.79 -16.07 6.00
CA LEU A 231 3.79 -15.06 6.35
C LEU A 231 4.28 -13.67 5.98
N VAL A 232 3.52 -12.98 5.14
CA VAL A 232 3.77 -11.60 4.70
C VAL A 232 2.68 -10.69 5.27
N VAL A 233 3.07 -9.71 6.06
CA VAL A 233 2.14 -8.77 6.70
C VAL A 233 2.38 -7.36 6.18
N ASP A 234 1.32 -6.67 5.76
CA ASP A 234 1.35 -5.23 5.49
C ASP A 234 0.90 -4.47 6.73
N ASP A 235 1.80 -3.70 7.34
CA ASP A 235 1.54 -2.91 8.55
C ASP A 235 1.25 -1.43 8.26
N THR A 236 1.07 -1.07 7.00
CA THR A 236 0.90 0.32 6.55
C THR A 236 -0.17 1.07 7.33
N VAL A 237 -1.27 0.43 7.68
CA VAL A 237 -2.40 1.08 8.35
C VAL A 237 -2.13 1.30 9.84
N ALA A 238 -1.62 0.29 10.54
CA ALA A 238 -1.32 0.40 11.97
C ALA A 238 0.00 1.14 12.25
N THR A 239 1.00 0.91 11.44
CA THR A 239 2.42 1.26 11.64
C THR A 239 3.12 0.44 12.72
N SER A 240 4.45 0.30 12.60
CA SER A 240 5.30 -0.34 13.60
C SER A 240 5.28 0.34 14.99
N LEU A 241 4.76 1.58 15.08
CA LEU A 241 4.61 2.29 16.35
C LEU A 241 3.41 1.80 17.17
N ASN A 242 2.35 1.34 16.51
CA ASN A 242 1.15 0.84 17.16
C ASN A 242 1.16 -0.67 17.38
N VAL A 243 1.72 -1.42 16.42
CA VAL A 243 1.70 -2.89 16.45
C VAL A 243 3.08 -3.49 16.29
N ASP A 244 3.27 -4.68 16.85
CA ASP A 244 4.48 -5.48 16.69
C ASP A 244 4.16 -6.75 15.88
N VAL A 245 4.11 -6.59 14.57
CA VAL A 245 3.83 -7.70 13.65
C VAL A 245 5.09 -8.46 13.24
N LEU A 246 6.27 -7.84 13.38
CA LEU A 246 7.53 -8.44 12.93
C LEU A 246 7.87 -9.72 13.69
N GLN A 247 7.46 -9.84 14.96
CA GLN A 247 7.65 -11.07 15.73
C GLN A 247 6.89 -12.29 15.19
N PHE A 248 5.89 -12.07 14.34
CA PHE A 248 5.04 -13.12 13.76
C PHE A 248 5.29 -13.34 12.26
N ALA A 249 5.62 -12.28 11.53
CA ALA A 249 5.78 -12.29 10.08
C ALA A 249 7.19 -12.67 9.66
N ASP A 250 7.32 -13.32 8.50
CA ASP A 250 8.62 -13.55 7.84
C ASP A 250 9.07 -12.30 7.06
N LEU A 251 8.10 -11.62 6.43
CA LEU A 251 8.28 -10.34 5.75
C LEU A 251 7.21 -9.34 6.22
N VAL A 252 7.62 -8.11 6.47
CA VAL A 252 6.70 -6.98 6.68
C VAL A 252 6.84 -6.00 5.54
N THR A 253 5.72 -5.62 4.93
CA THR A 253 5.67 -4.56 3.90
C THR A 253 5.04 -3.31 4.48
N THR A 254 5.62 -2.15 4.17
CA THR A 254 5.14 -0.86 4.67
C THR A 254 5.15 0.17 3.54
N SER A 255 4.02 0.85 3.31
CA SER A 255 4.01 2.04 2.47
C SER A 255 4.47 3.26 3.26
N LEU A 256 5.72 3.63 3.10
CA LEU A 256 6.30 4.81 3.76
C LEU A 256 5.66 6.13 3.30
N THR A 257 4.95 6.11 2.16
CA THR A 257 4.12 7.20 1.62
C THR A 257 3.08 7.72 2.63
N LYS A 258 2.60 6.84 3.52
CA LYS A 258 1.43 7.07 4.38
C LYS A 258 1.84 7.73 5.71
N TRP A 259 1.56 7.11 6.83
CA TRP A 259 1.84 7.65 8.16
C TRP A 259 3.31 8.04 8.38
N VAL A 260 4.24 7.29 7.80
CA VAL A 260 5.67 7.56 7.97
C VAL A 260 6.04 8.92 7.37
N SER A 261 5.63 9.21 6.15
CA SER A 261 5.79 10.54 5.54
C SER A 261 4.87 11.58 6.17
N GLY A 262 3.56 11.31 6.24
CA GLY A 262 2.56 12.20 6.82
C GLY A 262 2.18 13.42 5.99
N VAL A 263 2.98 13.84 5.02
CA VAL A 263 2.78 15.07 4.25
C VAL A 263 2.03 14.82 2.94
N GLY A 264 2.17 13.62 2.37
CA GLY A 264 1.54 13.24 1.10
C GLY A 264 2.29 13.71 -0.14
N ASP A 265 3.56 14.07 -0.03
CA ASP A 265 4.41 14.63 -1.07
C ASP A 265 5.49 13.67 -1.60
N VAL A 266 5.63 12.47 -1.03
CA VAL A 266 6.60 11.44 -1.43
C VAL A 266 5.95 10.08 -1.55
N MET A 267 6.35 9.30 -2.54
CA MET A 267 6.06 7.87 -2.63
C MET A 267 7.29 7.07 -2.22
N ALA A 268 7.10 6.11 -1.34
CA ALA A 268 8.14 5.16 -0.95
C ALA A 268 7.52 3.90 -0.35
N GLY A 269 8.26 2.81 -0.40
CA GLY A 269 7.91 1.54 0.22
C GLY A 269 9.11 0.88 0.90
N MET A 270 8.82 -0.04 1.80
CA MET A 270 9.81 -0.82 2.49
C MET A 270 9.37 -2.29 2.57
N VAL A 271 10.33 -3.18 2.48
CA VAL A 271 10.21 -4.57 2.91
C VAL A 271 11.19 -4.79 4.04
N THR A 272 10.71 -5.30 5.16
CA THR A 272 11.52 -5.68 6.32
C THR A 272 11.54 -7.20 6.43
N VAL A 273 12.73 -7.78 6.51
CA VAL A 273 12.93 -9.21 6.74
C VAL A 273 12.97 -9.45 8.25
N ASN A 274 12.22 -10.44 8.72
CA ASN A 274 12.38 -10.93 10.08
C ASN A 274 13.67 -11.76 10.17
N SER A 275 14.63 -11.32 10.98
CA SER A 275 15.92 -12.02 11.16
C SER A 275 15.76 -13.42 11.76
N GLN A 276 14.65 -13.70 12.43
CA GLN A 276 14.34 -14.99 13.03
C GLN A 276 13.58 -15.94 12.10
N SER A 277 13.17 -15.45 10.92
CA SER A 277 12.51 -16.27 9.91
C SER A 277 13.44 -17.40 9.42
N GLN A 278 12.90 -18.60 9.26
CA GLN A 278 13.62 -19.68 8.64
C GLN A 278 14.04 -19.39 7.18
N TRP A 279 13.40 -18.41 6.54
CA TRP A 279 13.64 -17.95 5.17
C TRP A 279 14.50 -16.67 5.10
N ALA A 280 15.01 -16.19 6.24
CA ALA A 280 15.69 -14.89 6.33
C ALA A 280 16.86 -14.76 5.33
N SER A 281 17.65 -15.82 5.18
CA SER A 281 18.81 -15.84 4.26
C SER A 281 18.37 -15.67 2.81
N GLU A 282 17.39 -16.44 2.38
CA GLU A 282 16.85 -16.45 1.03
C GLU A 282 16.18 -15.12 0.70
N PHE A 283 15.39 -14.58 1.62
CA PHE A 283 14.74 -13.29 1.44
C PHE A 283 15.76 -12.15 1.36
N ARG A 284 16.75 -12.10 2.26
CA ARG A 284 17.83 -11.10 2.18
C ARG A 284 18.59 -11.19 0.87
N SER A 285 18.95 -12.40 0.44
CA SER A 285 19.67 -12.62 -0.81
C SER A 285 18.87 -12.11 -2.01
N PHE A 286 17.59 -12.50 -2.10
CA PHE A 286 16.71 -12.05 -3.17
C PHE A 286 16.51 -10.54 -3.17
N LEU A 287 16.15 -9.94 -2.03
CA LEU A 287 15.84 -8.51 -1.91
C LEU A 287 17.09 -7.64 -2.11
N LYS A 288 18.26 -8.10 -1.66
CA LYS A 288 19.53 -7.41 -1.89
C LYS A 288 19.89 -7.38 -3.39
N ASP A 289 19.74 -8.51 -4.09
CA ASP A 289 19.91 -8.55 -5.54
C ASP A 289 18.87 -7.69 -6.25
N ASP A 290 17.61 -7.82 -5.87
CA ASP A 290 16.52 -7.05 -6.47
C ASP A 290 16.69 -5.53 -6.31
N THR A 291 17.16 -5.06 -5.17
CA THR A 291 17.38 -3.63 -4.88
C THR A 291 18.78 -3.12 -5.24
N ASN A 292 19.65 -3.97 -5.80
CA ASN A 292 21.03 -3.61 -6.09
C ASN A 292 21.78 -3.06 -4.86
N GLY A 293 21.63 -3.75 -3.73
CA GLY A 293 22.35 -3.42 -2.50
C GLY A 293 21.50 -2.81 -1.37
N GLY A 294 20.17 -2.80 -1.48
CA GLY A 294 19.27 -2.47 -0.37
C GLY A 294 18.34 -1.29 -0.60
N SER A 295 18.48 -0.50 -1.70
CA SER A 295 17.56 0.59 -2.00
C SER A 295 17.41 0.84 -3.49
N ARG A 296 16.17 1.01 -3.92
CA ARG A 296 15.74 1.53 -5.23
C ARG A 296 15.09 2.90 -5.12
N LEU A 297 14.87 3.36 -3.91
CA LEU A 297 14.25 4.66 -3.68
C LEU A 297 15.18 5.78 -4.20
N TYR A 298 14.62 6.70 -4.97
CA TYR A 298 15.35 7.83 -5.50
C TYR A 298 15.92 8.70 -4.36
N THR A 299 17.15 9.12 -4.47
CA THR A 299 17.89 9.80 -3.38
C THR A 299 17.17 11.02 -2.83
N GLU A 300 16.56 11.84 -3.68
CA GLU A 300 15.82 13.03 -3.23
C GLU A 300 14.53 12.67 -2.50
N ASP A 301 13.86 11.58 -2.90
CA ASP A 301 12.71 11.04 -2.16
C ASP A 301 13.14 10.51 -0.78
N CYS A 302 14.34 9.92 -0.65
CA CYS A 302 14.90 9.58 0.66
C CYS A 302 15.11 10.83 1.54
N ARG A 303 15.65 11.93 1.00
CA ARG A 303 15.87 13.18 1.76
C ARG A 303 14.58 13.78 2.27
N VAL A 304 13.57 13.84 1.41
CA VAL A 304 12.24 14.32 1.78
C VAL A 304 11.65 13.45 2.89
N LEU A 305 11.74 12.14 2.75
CA LEU A 305 11.20 11.22 3.75
C LEU A 305 11.93 11.34 5.11
N ILE A 306 13.26 11.46 5.13
CA ILE A 306 14.04 11.73 6.34
C ILE A 306 13.54 13.02 7.03
N SER A 307 13.25 14.07 6.26
CA SER A 307 12.71 15.31 6.82
C SER A 307 11.31 15.12 7.39
N ASN A 308 10.44 14.39 6.68
CA ASN A 308 9.06 14.16 7.07
C ASN A 308 8.93 13.24 8.29
N MET A 309 9.92 12.38 8.54
CA MET A 309 9.93 11.45 9.68
C MET A 309 10.24 12.11 11.03
N LYS A 310 10.75 13.33 11.07
CA LYS A 310 11.20 13.98 12.32
C LYS A 310 10.17 13.98 13.45
N ASN A 311 8.90 14.10 13.12
CA ASN A 311 7.79 14.11 14.07
C ASN A 311 6.83 12.91 13.90
N PHE A 312 7.30 11.81 13.28
CA PHE A 312 6.47 10.64 12.97
C PHE A 312 5.77 10.07 14.21
N GLY A 313 6.51 9.89 15.32
CA GLY A 313 5.95 9.38 16.58
C GLY A 313 4.86 10.28 17.17
N GLU A 314 5.10 11.60 17.19
CA GLU A 314 4.14 12.58 17.70
C GLU A 314 2.87 12.60 16.84
N ARG A 315 3.02 12.58 15.51
CA ARG A 315 1.88 12.55 14.59
C ARG A 315 1.04 11.29 14.79
N VAL A 316 1.66 10.11 14.86
CA VAL A 316 0.93 8.86 15.07
C VAL A 316 0.22 8.87 16.41
N SER A 317 0.87 9.33 17.48
CA SER A 317 0.24 9.47 18.80
C SER A 317 -0.98 10.41 18.75
N ARG A 318 -0.86 11.56 18.10
CA ARG A 318 -1.99 12.49 17.94
C ARG A 318 -3.12 11.89 17.09
N CYS A 319 -2.77 11.22 16.00
CA CYS A 319 -3.76 10.54 15.16
C CYS A 319 -4.46 9.38 15.88
N ASN A 320 -3.78 8.68 16.79
CA ASN A 320 -4.41 7.66 17.64
C ASN A 320 -5.49 8.27 18.54
N VAL A 321 -5.18 9.37 19.24
CA VAL A 321 -6.12 10.07 20.12
C VAL A 321 -7.32 10.60 19.32
N ASN A 322 -7.05 11.28 18.22
CA ASN A 322 -8.11 11.84 17.38
C ASN A 322 -8.96 10.76 16.71
N GLY A 323 -8.33 9.69 16.24
CA GLY A 323 -9.01 8.55 15.61
C GLY A 323 -9.99 7.88 16.56
N GLU A 324 -9.58 7.64 17.79
CA GLU A 324 -10.43 7.06 18.83
C GLU A 324 -11.61 7.98 19.18
N LEU A 325 -11.34 9.26 19.42
CA LEU A 325 -12.35 10.26 19.71
C LEU A 325 -13.43 10.37 18.59
N ILE A 326 -13.00 10.40 17.34
CA ILE A 326 -13.88 10.47 16.18
C ILE A 326 -14.65 9.18 15.98
N ALA A 327 -14.02 8.03 16.18
CA ALA A 327 -14.69 6.73 16.09
C ALA A 327 -15.77 6.57 17.17
N GLU A 328 -15.53 7.01 18.40
CA GLU A 328 -16.52 7.02 19.49
C GLU A 328 -17.68 7.96 19.20
N TYR A 329 -17.38 9.19 18.71
CA TYR A 329 -18.42 10.15 18.28
C TYR A 329 -19.32 9.56 17.19
N LEU A 330 -18.74 8.98 16.14
CA LEU A 330 -19.49 8.37 15.05
C LEU A 330 -20.32 7.16 15.52
N ASN A 331 -19.75 6.33 16.38
CA ASN A 331 -20.43 5.14 16.91
C ASN A 331 -21.64 5.47 17.78
N ALA A 332 -21.62 6.61 18.46
CA ALA A 332 -22.74 7.12 19.26
C ALA A 332 -23.78 7.92 18.44
N HIS A 333 -23.44 8.31 17.20
CA HIS A 333 -24.29 9.22 16.42
C HIS A 333 -25.54 8.53 15.86
N PRO A 334 -26.77 9.08 16.03
CA PRO A 334 -28.02 8.40 15.68
C PRO A 334 -28.19 8.11 14.18
N ALA A 335 -27.57 8.89 13.29
CA ALA A 335 -27.65 8.70 11.84
C ALA A 335 -26.63 7.65 11.31
N VAL A 336 -25.60 7.31 12.09
CA VAL A 336 -24.57 6.34 11.72
C VAL A 336 -25.10 4.92 11.88
N GLY A 337 -24.87 4.09 10.87
CA GLY A 337 -25.32 2.70 10.85
C GLY A 337 -24.28 1.74 11.43
N ARG A 338 -23.04 1.87 11.00
CA ARG A 338 -21.90 1.06 11.47
C ARG A 338 -20.63 1.86 11.38
N VAL A 339 -19.75 1.66 12.36
CA VAL A 339 -18.38 2.17 12.38
C VAL A 339 -17.42 0.98 12.39
N TRP A 340 -16.39 1.05 11.55
CA TRP A 340 -15.25 0.15 11.60
C TRP A 340 -14.05 0.91 12.16
N TYR A 341 -13.51 0.36 13.24
CA TYR A 341 -12.32 0.84 13.93
C TYR A 341 -11.72 -0.33 14.71
N PRO A 342 -10.41 -0.50 14.84
CA PRO A 342 -9.83 -1.71 15.44
C PRO A 342 -10.34 -1.99 16.87
N LYS A 343 -10.60 -0.92 17.65
CA LYS A 343 -11.19 -1.02 19.01
C LYS A 343 -12.58 -1.68 19.03
N PHE A 344 -13.33 -1.65 17.91
CA PHE A 344 -14.74 -2.08 17.85
C PHE A 344 -14.94 -3.39 17.09
N ASN A 345 -14.11 -3.66 16.08
CA ASN A 345 -14.36 -4.78 15.16
C ASN A 345 -13.74 -6.09 15.63
N THR A 346 -12.43 -6.10 15.79
CA THR A 346 -11.64 -7.25 16.20
C THR A 346 -10.71 -6.84 17.36
N PRO A 347 -11.27 -6.34 18.49
CA PRO A 347 -10.47 -5.76 19.56
C PRO A 347 -9.51 -6.77 20.21
N HIS A 348 -9.94 -8.02 20.33
CA HIS A 348 -9.12 -9.08 20.91
C HIS A 348 -7.89 -9.36 20.01
N GLU A 349 -8.09 -9.57 18.72
CA GLU A 349 -7.04 -9.88 17.74
C GLU A 349 -6.05 -8.72 17.63
N TYR A 350 -6.54 -7.48 17.58
CA TYR A 350 -5.68 -6.30 17.56
C TYR A 350 -4.86 -6.16 18.86
N GLN A 351 -5.45 -6.46 20.02
CA GLN A 351 -4.77 -6.40 21.31
C GLN A 351 -3.61 -7.40 21.42
N LEU A 352 -3.68 -8.56 20.76
CA LEU A 352 -2.61 -9.56 20.75
C LEU A 352 -1.30 -9.06 20.12
N ILE A 353 -1.38 -8.04 19.28
CA ILE A 353 -0.25 -7.51 18.51
C ILE A 353 0.05 -6.04 18.82
N ARG A 354 -0.83 -5.37 19.54
CA ARG A 354 -0.69 -3.96 19.90
C ARG A 354 0.48 -3.77 20.87
N ARG A 355 1.35 -2.80 20.61
CA ARG A 355 2.40 -2.41 21.57
C ARG A 355 1.78 -1.76 22.81
N ASP A 356 2.44 -1.83 23.95
CA ASP A 356 1.97 -1.22 25.20
C ASP A 356 1.70 0.29 25.03
N SER A 357 2.57 0.99 24.31
CA SER A 357 2.43 2.41 23.97
C SER A 357 1.61 2.67 22.70
N GLY A 358 1.17 1.63 21.99
CA GLY A 358 0.45 1.74 20.74
C GLY A 358 -1.02 2.11 20.91
N GLY A 359 -1.58 2.81 19.90
CA GLY A 359 -3.01 3.10 19.81
C GLY A 359 -3.71 2.26 18.73
N TYR A 360 -4.93 2.67 18.38
CA TYR A 360 -5.75 2.00 17.39
C TYR A 360 -5.67 2.63 15.99
N GLY A 361 -4.79 3.62 15.80
CA GLY A 361 -4.58 4.32 14.54
C GLY A 361 -5.57 5.45 14.26
N GLY A 362 -5.31 6.18 13.19
CA GLY A 362 -6.13 7.31 12.75
C GLY A 362 -7.07 6.98 11.58
N LEU A 363 -7.26 5.71 11.22
CA LEU A 363 -8.17 5.35 10.13
C LEU A 363 -9.51 4.90 10.71
N VAL A 364 -10.61 5.49 10.22
CA VAL A 364 -11.99 5.20 10.65
C VAL A 364 -12.86 5.05 9.42
N SER A 365 -13.66 4.01 9.34
CA SER A 365 -14.66 3.83 8.28
C SER A 365 -16.06 3.76 8.86
N PHE A 366 -17.05 4.29 8.13
CA PHE A 366 -18.44 4.23 8.59
C PHE A 366 -19.45 4.23 7.45
N THR A 367 -20.67 3.79 7.75
CA THR A 367 -21.84 3.90 6.90
C THR A 367 -22.99 4.56 7.66
N LEU A 368 -23.97 5.09 6.93
CA LEU A 368 -25.20 5.64 7.52
C LEU A 368 -26.29 4.58 7.64
N LYS A 369 -27.24 4.75 8.57
CA LYS A 369 -28.48 3.96 8.62
C LYS A 369 -29.30 4.10 7.34
N GLN A 370 -29.22 5.26 6.69
CA GLN A 370 -29.77 5.54 5.36
C GLN A 370 -28.62 5.69 4.33
N PRO A 371 -28.07 4.60 3.78
CA PRO A 371 -26.85 4.65 2.97
C PRO A 371 -26.94 5.61 1.78
N ARG A 372 -28.13 5.74 1.17
CA ARG A 372 -28.37 6.63 0.02
C ARG A 372 -28.15 8.12 0.31
N LYS A 373 -28.09 8.52 1.58
CA LYS A 373 -27.76 9.90 1.99
C LYS A 373 -26.27 10.19 2.05
N MET A 374 -25.41 9.15 2.02
CA MET A 374 -23.96 9.34 2.11
C MET A 374 -23.38 10.34 1.10
N PRO A 375 -23.81 10.40 -0.17
CA PRO A 375 -23.31 11.42 -1.10
C PRO A 375 -23.56 12.86 -0.63
N LYS A 376 -24.73 13.13 -0.03
CA LYS A 376 -25.05 14.47 0.51
C LYS A 376 -24.19 14.82 1.73
N VAL A 377 -24.00 13.84 2.64
CA VAL A 377 -23.10 14.00 3.79
C VAL A 377 -21.67 14.25 3.32
N TYR A 378 -21.17 13.46 2.35
CA TYR A 378 -19.84 13.64 1.79
C TYR A 378 -19.65 15.01 1.12
N ASP A 379 -20.64 15.47 0.35
CA ASP A 379 -20.58 16.79 -0.31
C ASP A 379 -20.55 17.93 0.69
N ALA A 380 -21.33 17.83 1.79
CA ALA A 380 -21.41 18.82 2.85
C ALA A 380 -20.19 18.80 3.80
N LEU A 381 -19.34 17.76 3.73
CA LEU A 381 -18.23 17.61 4.65
C LEU A 381 -17.12 18.62 4.32
N GLU A 382 -16.85 19.51 5.27
CA GLU A 382 -15.81 20.56 5.20
C GLU A 382 -14.46 20.03 5.67
N LEU A 383 -13.99 18.94 5.06
CA LEU A 383 -12.67 18.33 5.26
C LEU A 383 -11.98 18.13 3.90
N CYS A 384 -10.69 17.94 3.92
CA CYS A 384 -9.96 17.56 2.70
C CYS A 384 -10.53 16.25 2.13
N LYS A 385 -10.61 16.15 0.81
CA LYS A 385 -11.17 15.00 0.09
C LYS A 385 -10.12 14.35 -0.79
N GLY A 386 -9.93 13.04 -0.63
CA GLY A 386 -8.92 12.33 -1.43
C GLY A 386 -8.80 10.85 -1.10
N PRO A 387 -8.18 10.07 -2.00
CA PRO A 387 -8.09 8.61 -1.88
C PRO A 387 -7.00 8.13 -0.93
N SER A 388 -6.06 9.01 -0.51
CA SER A 388 -4.91 8.62 0.31
C SER A 388 -5.30 8.43 1.78
N LEU A 389 -4.32 8.14 2.60
CA LEU A 389 -4.42 8.04 4.06
C LEU A 389 -3.07 8.40 4.70
N GLY A 390 -3.08 8.61 6.01
CA GLY A 390 -1.86 8.80 6.79
C GLY A 390 -1.23 10.18 6.65
N THR A 391 -2.04 11.20 6.30
CA THR A 391 -1.61 12.60 6.23
C THR A 391 -1.80 13.29 7.58
N GLU A 392 -1.03 14.35 7.82
CA GLU A 392 -1.17 15.22 9.00
C GLU A 392 -2.47 16.03 9.02
N PHE A 393 -3.19 16.06 7.91
CA PHE A 393 -4.53 16.64 7.79
C PHE A 393 -5.57 15.56 7.50
N THR A 394 -6.79 15.76 8.01
CA THR A 394 -7.86 14.78 7.87
C THR A 394 -8.36 14.70 6.42
N LEU A 395 -8.41 13.47 5.89
CA LEU A 395 -8.91 13.14 4.55
C LEU A 395 -10.19 12.31 4.62
N ALA A 396 -11.22 12.73 3.88
CA ALA A 396 -12.44 11.96 3.65
C ALA A 396 -12.42 11.31 2.26
N SER A 397 -12.75 10.02 2.19
CA SER A 397 -12.74 9.24 0.95
C SER A 397 -14.01 8.38 0.82
N PRO A 398 -14.81 8.51 -0.25
CA PRO A 398 -15.85 7.54 -0.60
C PRO A 398 -15.15 6.30 -1.17
N TYR A 399 -14.56 5.50 -0.27
CA TYR A 399 -13.54 4.50 -0.57
C TYR A 399 -13.94 3.52 -1.66
N THR A 400 -15.10 2.87 -1.49
CA THR A 400 -15.55 1.83 -2.43
C THR A 400 -15.78 2.38 -3.83
N MET A 401 -16.35 3.59 -3.93
CA MET A 401 -16.57 4.28 -5.20
C MET A 401 -15.28 4.70 -5.90
N LEU A 402 -14.19 4.92 -5.17
CA LEU A 402 -12.90 5.29 -5.75
C LEU A 402 -12.02 4.07 -6.06
N ALA A 403 -12.01 3.07 -5.19
CA ALA A 403 -11.12 1.92 -5.30
C ALA A 403 -11.73 0.78 -6.12
N HIS A 404 -13.07 0.59 -6.04
CA HIS A 404 -13.79 -0.56 -6.58
C HIS A 404 -14.93 -0.19 -7.53
N TYR A 405 -14.84 0.94 -8.23
CA TYR A 405 -15.91 1.45 -9.10
C TYR A 405 -16.43 0.44 -10.11
N TYR A 406 -15.55 -0.40 -10.67
CA TYR A 406 -15.90 -1.40 -11.67
C TYR A 406 -16.23 -2.78 -11.10
N GLU A 407 -16.22 -2.94 -9.76
CA GLU A 407 -16.44 -4.21 -9.07
C GLU A 407 -17.23 -4.00 -7.75
N LEU A 408 -18.23 -3.08 -7.77
CA LEU A 408 -19.00 -2.71 -6.58
C LEU A 408 -19.74 -3.90 -5.97
N ASP A 409 -20.36 -4.74 -6.79
CA ASP A 409 -21.10 -5.93 -6.34
C ASP A 409 -20.17 -6.95 -5.66
N TRP A 410 -18.96 -7.12 -6.19
CA TRP A 410 -17.94 -7.96 -5.57
C TRP A 410 -17.48 -7.38 -4.22
N ALA A 411 -17.22 -6.08 -4.14
CA ALA A 411 -16.84 -5.43 -2.91
C ALA A 411 -17.93 -5.56 -1.84
N GLU A 412 -19.20 -5.38 -2.22
CA GLU A 412 -20.36 -5.53 -1.33
C GLU A 412 -20.51 -6.98 -0.84
N ALA A 413 -20.31 -7.97 -1.71
CA ALA A 413 -20.27 -9.38 -1.32
C ALA A 413 -19.16 -9.70 -0.32
N CYS A 414 -18.06 -8.94 -0.33
CA CYS A 414 -16.99 -9.01 0.67
C CYS A 414 -17.23 -8.13 1.91
N GLY A 415 -18.45 -7.58 2.08
CA GLY A 415 -18.82 -6.74 3.23
C GLY A 415 -18.41 -5.25 3.10
N VAL A 416 -17.87 -4.82 1.96
CA VAL A 416 -17.45 -3.43 1.71
C VAL A 416 -18.56 -2.66 0.99
N SER A 417 -19.39 -1.95 1.76
CA SER A 417 -20.53 -1.21 1.21
C SER A 417 -20.13 -0.17 0.15
N PRO A 418 -20.88 -0.06 -0.96
CA PRO A 418 -20.69 1.03 -1.94
C PRO A 418 -20.77 2.44 -1.33
N ASN A 419 -21.49 2.59 -0.22
CA ASN A 419 -21.70 3.85 0.49
C ASN A 419 -20.78 4.00 1.72
N LEU A 420 -19.67 3.27 1.78
CA LEU A 420 -18.70 3.40 2.86
C LEU A 420 -17.89 4.68 2.70
N LEU A 421 -17.85 5.48 3.76
CA LEU A 421 -16.96 6.63 3.89
C LEU A 421 -15.80 6.27 4.82
N ARG A 422 -14.58 6.51 4.37
CA ARG A 422 -13.36 6.33 5.15
C ARG A 422 -12.75 7.68 5.48
N LEU A 423 -12.43 7.89 6.74
CA LEU A 423 -11.67 9.03 7.26
C LEU A 423 -10.25 8.59 7.57
N SER A 424 -9.28 9.32 7.07
CA SER A 424 -7.90 9.28 7.57
C SER A 424 -7.70 10.52 8.42
N VAL A 425 -7.73 10.33 9.72
CA VAL A 425 -7.73 11.42 10.70
C VAL A 425 -6.31 11.95 10.86
N GLY A 426 -6.17 13.27 10.82
CA GLY A 426 -4.91 13.98 10.96
C GLY A 426 -4.63 14.46 12.39
N VAL A 427 -3.75 15.46 12.49
CA VAL A 427 -3.29 16.01 13.78
C VAL A 427 -4.04 17.28 14.21
N GLU A 428 -5.09 17.68 13.48
CA GLU A 428 -5.97 18.80 13.85
C GLU A 428 -6.56 18.57 15.25
N GLU A 429 -7.08 19.62 15.86
CA GLU A 429 -7.85 19.45 17.09
C GLU A 429 -9.10 18.59 16.80
N GLY A 430 -9.27 17.48 17.52
CA GLY A 430 -10.32 16.50 17.27
C GLY A 430 -11.73 17.10 17.25
N GLU A 431 -11.97 18.10 18.10
CA GLU A 431 -13.24 18.86 18.17
C GLU A 431 -13.56 19.61 16.88
N VAL A 432 -12.54 20.08 16.15
CA VAL A 432 -12.72 20.75 14.85
C VAL A 432 -13.24 19.75 13.81
N VAL A 433 -12.66 18.55 13.80
CA VAL A 433 -13.08 17.47 12.89
C VAL A 433 -14.49 16.99 13.25
N ILE A 434 -14.80 16.83 14.55
CA ILE A 434 -16.15 16.48 15.03
C ILE A 434 -17.16 17.55 14.63
N GLY A 435 -16.82 18.83 14.76
CA GLY A 435 -17.70 19.93 14.33
C GLY A 435 -18.04 19.88 12.84
N ALA A 436 -17.05 19.56 11.98
CA ALA A 436 -17.28 19.37 10.55
C ALA A 436 -18.16 18.13 10.27
N LEU A 437 -17.95 17.03 10.99
CA LEU A 437 -18.77 15.83 10.89
C LEU A 437 -20.21 16.08 11.34
N ALA A 438 -20.41 16.78 12.46
CA ALA A 438 -21.74 17.11 12.98
C ALA A 438 -22.56 17.86 11.93
N ARG A 439 -22.01 18.96 11.38
CA ARG A 439 -22.69 19.74 10.33
C ARG A 439 -23.01 18.91 9.09
N ALA A 440 -22.11 18.04 8.69
CA ALA A 440 -22.34 17.16 7.53
C ALA A 440 -23.42 16.10 7.83
N LEU A 441 -23.43 15.55 9.03
CA LEU A 441 -24.41 14.53 9.44
C LEU A 441 -25.83 15.07 9.63
N ASP A 442 -26.02 16.40 9.74
CA ASP A 442 -27.36 17.02 9.68
C ASP A 442 -28.09 16.75 8.36
N HIS A 443 -27.36 16.35 7.31
CA HIS A 443 -27.90 15.95 6.00
C HIS A 443 -28.21 14.43 5.90
N ALA A 444 -27.97 13.67 6.98
CA ALA A 444 -28.11 12.22 7.01
C ALA A 444 -29.55 11.74 7.27
#